data_88d54db148c3688ed3d893e74a5308ca
#
_entry.id   88d54db148c3688ed3d893e74a5308ca
#
_cell.length_a   1.000
_cell.length_b   1.000
_cell.length_c   1.000
_cell.angle_alpha   90.00
_cell.angle_beta   90.00
_cell.angle_gamma   90.00
#
_symmetry.space_group_name_H-M   'P 1'
#
loop_
_entity.id
_entity.type
_entity.pdbx_description
1 polymer ?
#
loop_
_entity_poly.entity_id
_entity_poly.type
_entity_poly.pdbx_seq_one_letter_code
_entity_poly.pdbx_strand_id
1 'polypeptide(L)'
;MKHIRKCGVLVLVTAGTVAFAQASSSQTAPTKSASSPVAYVYVSSSPSSGTSQINAYSASSSGALTPVLGSPFNLGSEGVSQLAVTGKYLFGSANFQDIYSFSIASDGALQQVSVIDASSYNTGNSGGPGYLFLDHTGVTLYDDDYDAYGTGDSAYQAFSIDGTTGQLNFLQTGPDGGEIANVPLSFIANNLYAYGAGCYEGSGNIFGYKRDSDGKLSALNVNPTIPAAPKGEGQYCPYLTAADPNGNLAVTMEPNNDITPSGPVRIAVYSADSAGNLTTTSTAENMPKTQTGPTYGINDIWMSPSGKLLAVGGTSGLQVFHFNGANPVTTYTGLLTKDEIDQLFWDNDNHLYALSATAGKLYVFTITPTSHSQAKGSPYTITGAENIQVLPK
;
A
#
# COMPACT_ATOMS: atom_id res chain seq x y z
N MET A 1 -30.02 29.03 67.78
CA MET A 1 -29.55 29.77 68.97
C MET A 1 -28.18 30.30 68.75
N LYS A 2 -28.03 31.64 69.02
CA LYS A 2 -26.80 32.45 69.18
C LYS A 2 -25.81 32.54 68.03
N HIS A 3 -25.89 33.58 67.29
CA HIS A 3 -25.18 34.87 67.26
C HIS A 3 -23.81 34.88 67.96
N ILE A 4 -22.75 35.35 67.28
CA ILE A 4 -21.91 36.46 67.69
C ILE A 4 -21.12 37.04 66.50
N ARG A 5 -21.09 38.35 66.52
CA ARG A 5 -20.57 39.32 65.56
C ARG A 5 -19.11 39.71 65.81
N LYS A 6 -18.58 40.42 64.80
CA LYS A 6 -17.59 41.53 64.87
C LYS A 6 -16.10 41.09 64.97
N CYS A 7 -15.15 41.77 64.37
CA CYS A 7 -14.92 43.19 64.09
C CYS A 7 -13.83 43.29 62.98
N GLY A 8 -13.89 44.27 62.16
CA GLY A 8 -12.91 44.64 61.18
C GLY A 8 -11.73 45.41 61.75
N VAL A 9 -10.60 45.39 61.04
CA VAL A 9 -9.56 46.44 61.10
C VAL A 9 -9.05 46.62 59.64
N LEU A 10 -9.26 47.88 59.19
CA LEU A 10 -8.74 48.42 57.95
C LEU A 10 -7.35 48.98 58.24
N VAL A 11 -6.28 48.39 57.59
CA VAL A 11 -4.96 49.04 57.62
C VAL A 11 -4.61 49.40 56.16
N LEU A 12 -4.62 50.71 55.90
CA LEU A 12 -4.09 51.30 54.68
C LEU A 12 -2.54 51.29 54.75
N VAL A 13 -1.87 50.58 53.88
CA VAL A 13 -0.43 50.77 53.68
C VAL A 13 -0.23 51.21 52.23
N THR A 14 0.16 52.46 52.05
CA THR A 14 0.67 53.02 50.80
C THR A 14 2.10 52.56 50.62
N ALA A 15 2.36 51.75 49.59
CA ALA A 15 3.70 51.42 49.15
C ALA A 15 3.91 51.89 47.72
N GLY A 16 4.90 52.74 47.54
CA GLY A 16 5.25 53.33 46.26
C GLY A 16 5.78 52.31 45.26
N THR A 17 5.30 52.42 44.04
CA THR A 17 5.76 51.62 42.90
C THR A 17 7.04 52.23 42.34
N VAL A 18 8.15 51.47 42.45
CA VAL A 18 9.36 51.71 41.66
C VAL A 18 9.22 50.80 40.41
N ALA A 19 8.97 51.42 39.27
CA ALA A 19 8.92 50.72 37.98
C ALA A 19 10.36 50.48 37.50
N PHE A 20 10.81 49.22 37.55
CA PHE A 20 11.95 48.73 36.78
C PHE A 20 11.48 48.35 35.39
N ALA A 21 11.83 49.13 34.40
CA ALA A 21 11.68 48.74 33.00
C ALA A 21 12.73 47.65 32.68
N GLN A 22 12.34 46.39 32.68
CA GLN A 22 13.10 45.33 32.06
C GLN A 22 12.83 45.35 30.56
N ALA A 23 13.80 45.74 29.78
CA ALA A 23 13.84 45.52 28.34
C ALA A 23 14.01 44.02 28.09
N SER A 24 12.91 43.28 27.86
CA SER A 24 12.96 41.93 27.35
C SER A 24 13.25 42.02 25.86
N SER A 25 14.52 41.78 25.48
CA SER A 25 14.89 41.45 24.13
C SER A 25 14.34 40.05 23.82
N SER A 26 13.13 39.99 23.24
CA SER A 26 12.64 38.76 22.62
C SER A 26 13.47 38.51 21.35
N GLN A 27 14.57 37.76 21.48
CA GLN A 27 15.16 37.09 20.35
C GLN A 27 14.17 36.00 19.91
N THR A 28 13.32 36.32 18.95
CA THR A 28 12.61 35.32 18.16
C THR A 28 13.69 34.54 17.40
N ALA A 29 13.98 33.33 17.90
CA ALA A 29 14.72 32.35 17.11
C ALA A 29 13.98 32.21 15.77
N PRO A 30 14.69 32.19 14.61
CA PRO A 30 14.05 31.98 13.35
C PRO A 30 13.36 30.61 13.42
N THR A 31 12.05 30.59 13.49
CA THR A 31 11.27 29.38 13.25
C THR A 31 11.57 28.98 11.81
N LYS A 32 12.44 27.98 11.66
CA LYS A 32 12.65 27.31 10.38
C LYS A 32 11.26 26.85 9.94
N SER A 33 10.72 27.49 8.92
CA SER A 33 9.45 27.07 8.31
C SER A 33 9.59 25.58 8.03
N ALA A 34 8.82 24.75 8.72
CA ALA A 34 8.80 23.33 8.42
C ALA A 34 8.34 23.21 6.96
N SER A 35 9.20 22.65 6.11
CA SER A 35 8.80 22.36 4.73
C SER A 35 7.58 21.47 4.76
N SER A 36 6.60 21.75 3.90
CA SER A 36 5.42 20.90 3.78
C SER A 36 5.87 19.45 3.51
N PRO A 37 5.20 18.45 4.10
CA PRO A 37 5.50 17.05 3.84
C PRO A 37 5.25 16.73 2.37
N VAL A 38 6.06 15.86 1.79
CA VAL A 38 5.89 15.34 0.42
C VAL A 38 4.95 14.14 0.38
N ALA A 39 4.77 13.47 1.52
CA ALA A 39 3.85 12.36 1.68
C ALA A 39 3.43 12.17 3.13
N TYR A 40 2.30 11.47 3.34
CA TYR A 40 1.97 10.81 4.60
C TYR A 40 2.09 9.30 4.44
N VAL A 41 2.65 8.65 5.44
CA VAL A 41 2.89 7.20 5.47
C VAL A 41 2.08 6.61 6.62
N TYR A 42 1.25 5.62 6.31
CA TYR A 42 0.40 4.92 7.27
C TYR A 42 0.80 3.44 7.33
N VAL A 43 1.04 2.94 8.52
CA VAL A 43 1.40 1.54 8.74
C VAL A 43 0.47 0.93 9.78
N SER A 44 -0.32 -0.07 9.38
CA SER A 44 -1.08 -0.87 10.33
C SER A 44 -0.15 -1.75 11.15
N SER A 45 -0.48 -1.96 12.39
CA SER A 45 0.30 -2.82 13.28
C SER A 45 -0.54 -3.43 14.39
N SER A 46 -0.24 -4.68 14.72
CA SER A 46 -0.86 -5.43 15.82
C SER A 46 0.23 -5.98 16.73
N PRO A 47 0.76 -5.17 17.66
CA PRO A 47 1.77 -5.63 18.61
C PRO A 47 1.21 -6.75 19.48
N SER A 48 1.98 -7.81 19.72
CA SER A 48 1.56 -8.99 20.48
C SER A 48 1.10 -8.70 21.93
N SER A 49 1.41 -7.53 22.47
CA SER A 49 1.04 -7.07 23.81
C SER A 49 0.17 -5.81 23.82
N GLY A 50 -0.36 -5.40 22.67
CA GLY A 50 -1.08 -4.13 22.53
C GLY A 50 -2.36 -4.25 21.72
N THR A 51 -3.04 -3.13 21.58
CA THR A 51 -4.19 -2.96 20.68
C THR A 51 -3.70 -2.71 19.26
N SER A 52 -4.49 -3.13 18.27
CA SER A 52 -4.25 -2.77 16.87
C SER A 52 -4.24 -1.26 16.70
N GLN A 53 -3.37 -0.77 15.84
CA GLN A 53 -3.14 0.66 15.66
C GLN A 53 -2.65 0.99 14.24
N ILE A 54 -2.81 2.25 13.86
CA ILE A 54 -2.20 2.80 12.64
C ILE A 54 -1.12 3.80 13.06
N ASN A 55 0.12 3.51 12.70
CA ASN A 55 1.24 4.43 12.84
C ASN A 55 1.25 5.37 11.64
N ALA A 56 1.20 6.68 11.88
CA ALA A 56 1.21 7.69 10.84
C ALA A 56 2.45 8.58 10.93
N TYR A 57 3.05 8.84 9.78
CA TYR A 57 4.25 9.68 9.65
C TYR A 57 4.08 10.69 8.53
N SER A 58 4.69 11.85 8.67
CA SER A 58 4.94 12.80 7.59
C SER A 58 6.34 12.56 7.03
N ALA A 59 6.47 12.48 5.71
CA ALA A 59 7.75 12.37 5.01
C ALA A 59 8.22 13.74 4.51
N SER A 60 9.47 14.07 4.77
CA SER A 60 10.13 15.25 4.21
C SER A 60 10.64 14.97 2.78
N SER A 61 11.03 16.01 2.04
CA SER A 61 11.65 15.89 0.72
C SER A 61 13.00 15.09 0.71
N SER A 62 13.55 14.76 1.86
CA SER A 62 14.71 13.88 1.99
C SER A 62 14.33 12.44 2.37
N GLY A 63 13.03 12.10 2.40
CA GLY A 63 12.52 10.80 2.83
C GLY A 63 12.56 10.57 4.35
N ALA A 64 12.99 11.55 5.15
CA ALA A 64 12.99 11.41 6.60
C ALA A 64 11.57 11.47 7.15
N LEU A 65 11.23 10.49 8.02
CA LEU A 65 9.90 10.37 8.63
C LEU A 65 9.85 11.05 10.01
N THR A 66 8.74 11.73 10.26
CA THR A 66 8.38 12.30 11.57
C THR A 66 6.98 11.84 11.94
N PRO A 67 6.74 11.31 13.16
CA PRO A 67 5.40 10.92 13.56
C PRO A 67 4.40 12.07 13.44
N VAL A 68 3.21 11.78 12.92
CA VAL A 68 2.06 12.69 12.92
C VAL A 68 1.57 12.89 14.34
N LEU A 69 1.09 14.09 14.67
CA LEU A 69 0.55 14.36 16.00
C LEU A 69 -0.63 13.42 16.31
N GLY A 70 -0.57 12.75 17.46
CA GLY A 70 -1.56 11.76 17.87
C GLY A 70 -1.28 10.33 17.40
N SER A 71 -0.26 10.12 16.54
CA SER A 71 0.20 8.78 16.16
C SER A 71 0.90 8.09 17.34
N PRO A 72 0.71 6.75 17.51
CA PRO A 72 -0.19 5.88 16.75
C PRO A 72 -1.67 6.06 17.09
N PHE A 73 -2.54 5.87 16.10
CA PHE A 73 -3.99 5.91 16.29
C PHE A 73 -4.50 4.52 16.69
N ASN A 74 -5.00 4.41 17.92
CA ASN A 74 -5.49 3.14 18.46
C ASN A 74 -6.86 2.79 17.89
N LEU A 75 -7.04 1.53 17.48
CA LEU A 75 -8.25 1.00 16.86
C LEU A 75 -9.06 0.08 17.79
N GLY A 76 -8.65 -0.02 19.07
CA GLY A 76 -9.29 -0.91 20.05
C GLY A 76 -8.97 -2.38 19.79
N SER A 77 -9.99 -3.22 19.81
CA SER A 77 -9.88 -4.67 19.53
C SER A 77 -9.93 -4.99 18.03
N GLU A 78 -10.23 -4.00 17.20
CA GLU A 78 -10.41 -4.18 15.76
C GLU A 78 -9.03 -4.24 15.09
N GLY A 79 -8.69 -5.42 14.58
CA GLY A 79 -7.42 -5.66 13.89
C GLY A 79 -7.47 -5.20 12.45
N VAL A 80 -7.17 -3.93 12.18
CA VAL A 80 -7.03 -3.46 10.79
C VAL A 80 -5.71 -3.97 10.22
N SER A 81 -5.78 -4.82 9.20
CA SER A 81 -4.61 -5.46 8.59
C SER A 81 -4.22 -4.83 7.25
N GLN A 82 -5.12 -4.80 6.28
CA GLN A 82 -4.84 -4.26 4.94
C GLN A 82 -5.32 -2.82 4.84
N LEU A 83 -4.57 -2.00 4.13
CA LEU A 83 -4.87 -0.57 3.98
C LEU A 83 -5.00 -0.19 2.51
N ALA A 84 -5.81 0.84 2.22
CA ALA A 84 -5.80 1.58 0.96
C ALA A 84 -6.01 3.07 1.23
N VAL A 85 -5.35 3.95 0.45
CA VAL A 85 -5.39 5.40 0.69
C VAL A 85 -5.75 6.18 -0.56
N THR A 86 -6.68 7.12 -0.44
CA THR A 86 -6.99 8.14 -1.44
C THR A 86 -6.78 9.54 -0.84
N GLY A 87 -6.86 10.60 -1.64
CA GLY A 87 -6.49 11.96 -1.22
C GLY A 87 -7.10 12.49 0.08
N LYS A 88 -8.22 11.90 0.56
CA LYS A 88 -8.92 12.35 1.77
C LYS A 88 -9.20 11.26 2.79
N TYR A 89 -9.09 10.00 2.39
CA TYR A 89 -9.52 8.87 3.21
C TYR A 89 -8.49 7.74 3.19
N LEU A 90 -8.36 7.10 4.34
CA LEU A 90 -7.69 5.82 4.51
C LEU A 90 -8.76 4.77 4.79
N PHE A 91 -8.65 3.62 4.15
CA PHE A 91 -9.50 2.46 4.38
C PHE A 91 -8.68 1.33 4.97
N GLY A 92 -9.30 0.50 5.80
CA GLY A 92 -8.63 -0.64 6.38
C GLY A 92 -9.56 -1.83 6.56
N SER A 93 -9.18 -3.02 6.06
CA SER A 93 -9.93 -4.26 6.29
C SER A 93 -9.66 -4.81 7.69
N ALA A 94 -10.68 -5.37 8.34
CA ALA A 94 -10.60 -5.89 9.69
C ALA A 94 -11.39 -7.17 9.86
N ASN A 95 -10.79 -8.13 10.54
CA ASN A 95 -11.45 -9.36 11.04
C ASN A 95 -12.15 -10.21 9.96
N PHE A 96 -11.74 -10.10 8.68
CA PHE A 96 -12.42 -10.76 7.55
C PHE A 96 -13.92 -10.42 7.47
N GLN A 97 -14.33 -9.24 7.94
CA GLN A 97 -15.73 -8.83 7.97
C GLN A 97 -15.90 -7.36 7.55
N ASP A 98 -15.16 -6.46 8.17
CA ASP A 98 -15.43 -5.03 8.10
C ASP A 98 -14.37 -4.29 7.26
N ILE A 99 -14.81 -3.19 6.62
CA ILE A 99 -13.92 -2.17 6.09
C ILE A 99 -14.19 -0.85 6.83
N TYR A 100 -13.18 -0.37 7.53
CA TYR A 100 -13.18 0.91 8.24
C TYR A 100 -12.76 2.04 7.32
N SER A 101 -13.42 3.19 7.43
CA SER A 101 -13.03 4.43 6.75
C SER A 101 -12.56 5.47 7.76
N PHE A 102 -11.43 6.11 7.47
CA PHE A 102 -10.84 7.18 8.26
C PHE A 102 -10.68 8.42 7.39
N SER A 103 -11.11 9.58 7.87
CA SER A 103 -10.75 10.85 7.24
C SER A 103 -9.31 11.21 7.58
N ILE A 104 -8.60 11.83 6.63
CA ILE A 104 -7.23 12.32 6.78
C ILE A 104 -7.25 13.84 6.88
N ALA A 105 -6.84 14.38 8.01
CA ALA A 105 -6.69 15.80 8.21
C ALA A 105 -5.49 16.37 7.41
N SER A 106 -5.41 17.69 7.30
CA SER A 106 -4.33 18.35 6.54
C SER A 106 -2.93 18.12 7.11
N ASP A 107 -2.81 17.75 8.37
CA ASP A 107 -1.58 17.38 9.07
C ASP A 107 -1.31 15.87 9.08
N GLY A 108 -2.17 15.06 8.44
CA GLY A 108 -2.06 13.61 8.34
C GLY A 108 -2.74 12.83 9.47
N ALA A 109 -3.37 13.52 10.43
CA ALA A 109 -4.08 12.86 11.52
C ALA A 109 -5.33 12.12 11.01
N LEU A 110 -5.66 11.00 11.66
CA LEU A 110 -6.77 10.12 11.29
C LEU A 110 -7.95 10.29 12.25
N GLN A 111 -9.16 10.24 11.68
CA GLN A 111 -10.40 10.13 12.44
C GLN A 111 -11.31 9.12 11.76
N GLN A 112 -11.75 8.08 12.47
CA GLN A 112 -12.73 7.12 11.96
C GLN A 112 -14.04 7.85 11.64
N VAL A 113 -14.60 7.57 10.45
CA VAL A 113 -15.82 8.22 9.95
C VAL A 113 -16.92 7.23 9.63
N SER A 114 -16.58 6.02 9.21
CA SER A 114 -17.58 4.97 8.96
C SER A 114 -16.97 3.56 9.05
N VAL A 115 -17.83 2.57 9.03
CA VAL A 115 -17.54 1.15 8.88
C VAL A 115 -18.64 0.52 8.04
N ILE A 116 -18.27 -0.45 7.22
CA ILE A 116 -19.21 -1.28 6.45
C ILE A 116 -18.88 -2.75 6.69
N ASP A 117 -19.91 -3.57 6.91
CA ASP A 117 -19.81 -5.02 6.93
C ASP A 117 -19.74 -5.52 5.48
N ALA A 118 -18.52 -5.74 4.98
CA ALA A 118 -18.27 -6.19 3.60
C ALA A 118 -18.66 -7.66 3.44
N SER A 119 -18.54 -8.49 4.47
CA SER A 119 -18.92 -9.90 4.44
C SER A 119 -20.40 -10.12 4.17
N SER A 120 -21.26 -9.13 4.48
CA SER A 120 -22.70 -9.18 4.21
C SER A 120 -23.06 -9.24 2.72
N TYR A 121 -22.12 -8.92 1.83
CA TYR A 121 -22.30 -8.96 0.38
C TYR A 121 -21.76 -10.24 -0.27
N ASN A 122 -21.19 -11.13 0.51
CA ASN A 122 -20.75 -12.44 0.04
C ASN A 122 -21.93 -13.35 -0.25
N THR A 123 -21.77 -14.21 -1.24
CA THR A 123 -22.72 -15.28 -1.52
C THR A 123 -22.34 -16.58 -0.81
N GLY A 124 -21.11 -16.67 -0.34
CA GLY A 124 -20.58 -17.74 0.50
C GLY A 124 -20.78 -17.51 1.99
N ASN A 125 -20.37 -18.47 2.81
CA ASN A 125 -20.61 -18.42 4.26
C ASN A 125 -19.37 -18.03 5.08
N SER A 126 -18.22 -17.82 4.46
CA SER A 126 -16.93 -17.67 5.15
C SER A 126 -15.98 -16.62 4.58
N GLY A 127 -16.35 -15.96 3.48
CA GLY A 127 -15.52 -14.93 2.86
C GLY A 127 -15.51 -13.62 3.64
N GLY A 128 -14.52 -12.78 3.36
CA GLY A 128 -14.39 -11.46 3.93
C GLY A 128 -13.27 -10.65 3.27
N PRO A 129 -13.21 -9.33 3.51
CA PRO A 129 -12.29 -8.43 2.84
C PRO A 129 -10.83 -8.84 3.10
N GLY A 130 -10.12 -9.03 1.99
CA GLY A 130 -8.68 -9.31 1.94
C GLY A 130 -7.86 -8.05 1.64
N TYR A 131 -7.11 -8.06 0.53
CA TYR A 131 -6.34 -6.90 0.09
C TYR A 131 -7.24 -5.79 -0.43
N LEU A 132 -7.00 -4.58 0.05
CA LEU A 132 -7.69 -3.38 -0.41
C LEU A 132 -6.86 -2.65 -1.47
N PHE A 133 -7.50 -2.24 -2.56
CA PHE A 133 -6.86 -1.44 -3.59
C PHE A 133 -7.85 -0.48 -4.25
N LEU A 134 -7.33 0.52 -4.96
CA LEU A 134 -8.11 1.57 -5.60
C LEU A 134 -7.91 1.56 -7.11
N ASP A 135 -8.91 2.03 -7.85
CA ASP A 135 -8.71 2.45 -9.23
C ASP A 135 -7.90 3.77 -9.29
N HIS A 136 -7.46 4.17 -10.48
CA HIS A 136 -6.65 5.39 -10.65
C HIS A 136 -7.41 6.68 -10.32
N THR A 137 -8.75 6.67 -10.27
CA THR A 137 -9.52 7.85 -9.89
C THR A 137 -9.60 8.03 -8.38
N GLY A 138 -9.36 6.98 -7.62
CA GLY A 138 -9.50 6.97 -6.17
C GLY A 138 -10.94 7.15 -5.68
N VAL A 139 -11.94 6.85 -6.54
CA VAL A 139 -13.38 6.93 -6.19
C VAL A 139 -14.04 5.57 -6.05
N THR A 140 -13.34 4.51 -6.44
CA THR A 140 -13.79 3.12 -6.25
C THR A 140 -12.74 2.36 -5.46
N LEU A 141 -13.16 1.80 -4.33
CA LEU A 141 -12.38 0.84 -3.54
C LEU A 141 -12.78 -0.56 -3.96
N TYR A 142 -11.79 -1.41 -4.09
CA TYR A 142 -11.96 -2.85 -4.28
C TYR A 142 -11.33 -3.61 -3.13
N ASP A 143 -11.91 -4.76 -2.82
CA ASP A 143 -11.23 -5.79 -2.06
C ASP A 143 -11.17 -7.10 -2.88
N ASP A 144 -10.20 -7.93 -2.58
CA ASP A 144 -10.16 -9.30 -3.03
C ASP A 144 -10.77 -10.18 -1.95
N ASP A 145 -12.04 -10.45 -2.06
CA ASP A 145 -12.75 -11.27 -1.09
C ASP A 145 -12.49 -12.76 -1.34
N TYR A 146 -11.68 -13.34 -0.47
CA TYR A 146 -11.42 -14.77 -0.49
C TYR A 146 -12.69 -15.55 -0.10
N ASP A 147 -13.00 -16.59 -0.86
CA ASP A 147 -14.19 -17.44 -0.64
C ASP A 147 -15.54 -16.72 -0.72
N ALA A 148 -15.60 -15.62 -1.49
CA ALA A 148 -16.84 -14.85 -1.67
C ALA A 148 -18.03 -15.70 -2.14
N TYR A 149 -17.78 -16.81 -2.82
CA TYR A 149 -18.79 -17.75 -3.30
C TYR A 149 -18.90 -19.03 -2.46
N GLY A 150 -18.10 -19.19 -1.40
CA GLY A 150 -18.21 -20.29 -0.44
C GLY A 150 -17.68 -21.65 -0.91
N THR A 151 -16.83 -21.66 -1.94
CA THR A 151 -16.22 -22.87 -2.50
C THR A 151 -14.70 -22.78 -2.60
N GLY A 152 -14.10 -21.76 -1.97
CA GLY A 152 -12.72 -21.34 -2.16
C GLY A 152 -12.55 -20.38 -3.32
N ASP A 153 -13.61 -20.07 -4.06
CA ASP A 153 -13.58 -19.15 -5.19
C ASP A 153 -13.66 -17.71 -4.69
N SER A 154 -12.69 -16.90 -5.11
CA SER A 154 -12.55 -15.48 -4.76
C SER A 154 -13.28 -14.58 -5.74
N ALA A 155 -13.62 -13.38 -5.30
CA ALA A 155 -14.17 -12.32 -6.15
C ALA A 155 -13.65 -10.96 -5.70
N TYR A 156 -13.73 -9.97 -6.61
CA TYR A 156 -13.47 -8.59 -6.25
C TYR A 156 -14.78 -7.88 -5.92
N GLN A 157 -14.96 -7.51 -4.66
CA GLN A 157 -16.03 -6.60 -4.30
C GLN A 157 -15.66 -5.17 -4.66
N ALA A 158 -16.63 -4.40 -5.13
CA ALA A 158 -16.45 -3.01 -5.51
C ALA A 158 -17.35 -2.12 -4.65
N PHE A 159 -16.79 -1.00 -4.18
CA PHE A 159 -17.47 0.01 -3.38
C PHE A 159 -17.19 1.41 -3.93
N SER A 160 -18.23 2.21 -4.15
CA SER A 160 -18.03 3.64 -4.42
C SER A 160 -17.74 4.39 -3.12
N ILE A 161 -16.81 5.35 -3.19
CA ILE A 161 -16.42 6.20 -2.07
C ILE A 161 -17.21 7.51 -2.15
N ASP A 162 -17.99 7.84 -1.12
CA ASP A 162 -18.57 9.17 -0.99
C ASP A 162 -17.45 10.18 -0.69
N GLY A 163 -17.15 11.05 -1.66
CA GLY A 163 -16.05 12.02 -1.58
C GLY A 163 -16.22 13.10 -0.51
N THR A 164 -17.38 13.18 0.15
CA THR A 164 -17.68 14.13 1.23
C THR A 164 -17.58 13.50 2.61
N THR A 165 -18.07 12.27 2.73
CA THR A 165 -18.21 11.57 4.04
C THR A 165 -17.21 10.45 4.23
N GLY A 166 -16.62 9.92 3.15
CA GLY A 166 -15.77 8.72 3.18
C GLY A 166 -16.53 7.41 3.37
N GLN A 167 -17.87 7.46 3.34
CA GLN A 167 -18.68 6.25 3.40
C GLN A 167 -18.50 5.42 2.14
N LEU A 168 -18.47 4.10 2.32
CA LEU A 168 -18.46 3.13 1.24
C LEU A 168 -19.89 2.71 0.92
N ASN A 169 -20.21 2.68 -0.38
CA ASN A 169 -21.48 2.15 -0.88
C ASN A 169 -21.19 0.97 -1.79
N PHE A 170 -21.74 -0.17 -1.47
CA PHE A 170 -21.57 -1.40 -2.24
C PHE A 170 -22.07 -1.23 -3.68
N LEU A 171 -21.28 -1.68 -4.64
CA LEU A 171 -21.61 -1.66 -6.06
C LEU A 171 -21.83 -3.06 -6.62
N GLN A 172 -20.96 -4.00 -6.25
CA GLN A 172 -20.93 -5.31 -6.86
C GLN A 172 -20.05 -6.27 -6.03
N THR A 173 -20.50 -7.54 -5.92
CA THR A 173 -19.58 -8.67 -5.86
C THR A 173 -19.28 -9.05 -7.30
N GLY A 174 -18.01 -8.97 -7.68
CA GLY A 174 -17.55 -9.10 -9.06
C GLY A 174 -17.76 -10.52 -9.62
N PRO A 175 -17.39 -10.74 -10.87
CA PRO A 175 -17.38 -12.08 -11.43
C PRO A 175 -16.52 -13.01 -10.59
N ASP A 176 -16.94 -14.26 -10.52
CA ASP A 176 -16.14 -15.34 -9.97
C ASP A 176 -14.75 -15.37 -10.64
N GLY A 177 -13.71 -15.22 -9.87
CA GLY A 177 -12.31 -15.19 -10.30
C GLY A 177 -11.61 -16.53 -10.11
N GLY A 178 -12.33 -17.52 -9.55
CA GLY A 178 -11.77 -18.81 -9.18
C GLY A 178 -10.73 -18.70 -8.05
N GLU A 179 -10.05 -19.78 -7.74
CA GLU A 179 -9.08 -19.86 -6.64
C GLU A 179 -7.81 -19.01 -6.84
N ILE A 180 -7.61 -18.43 -8.04
CA ILE A 180 -6.42 -17.64 -8.36
C ILE A 180 -6.64 -16.11 -8.25
N ALA A 181 -7.86 -15.64 -8.07
CA ALA A 181 -8.19 -14.20 -8.03
C ALA A 181 -8.10 -13.64 -6.60
N ASN A 182 -7.00 -13.88 -5.90
CA ASN A 182 -6.75 -13.44 -4.52
C ASN A 182 -5.55 -12.49 -4.41
N VAL A 183 -5.35 -11.65 -5.44
CA VAL A 183 -4.27 -10.65 -5.50
C VAL A 183 -4.83 -9.31 -5.95
N PRO A 184 -4.26 -8.18 -5.51
CA PRO A 184 -4.67 -6.87 -5.99
C PRO A 184 -4.53 -6.76 -7.52
N LEU A 185 -5.50 -6.11 -8.16
CA LEU A 185 -5.47 -5.86 -9.59
C LEU A 185 -4.62 -4.63 -9.92
N SER A 186 -3.83 -4.73 -10.97
CA SER A 186 -3.10 -3.61 -11.55
C SER A 186 -3.92 -2.95 -12.67
N PHE A 187 -4.47 -1.77 -12.40
CA PHE A 187 -5.14 -0.95 -13.41
C PHE A 187 -4.12 -0.35 -14.38
N ILE A 188 -4.36 -0.47 -15.69
CA ILE A 188 -3.52 0.18 -16.67
C ILE A 188 -3.92 1.65 -16.88
N ALA A 189 -3.10 2.40 -17.60
CA ALA A 189 -3.18 3.87 -17.77
C ALA A 189 -4.57 4.45 -18.04
N ASN A 190 -5.40 3.77 -18.84
CA ASN A 190 -6.72 4.25 -19.20
C ASN A 190 -7.80 3.97 -18.15
N ASN A 191 -7.46 3.27 -17.08
CA ASN A 191 -8.37 2.84 -16.00
C ASN A 191 -9.61 2.03 -16.48
N LEU A 192 -9.57 1.51 -17.71
CA LEU A 192 -10.64 0.67 -18.28
C LEU A 192 -10.38 -0.81 -18.07
N TYR A 193 -9.12 -1.18 -17.95
CA TYR A 193 -8.70 -2.57 -17.79
C TYR A 193 -7.80 -2.73 -16.58
N ALA A 194 -7.99 -3.82 -15.88
CA ALA A 194 -7.19 -4.22 -14.73
C ALA A 194 -6.79 -5.68 -14.87
N TYR A 195 -5.58 -6.02 -14.42
CA TYR A 195 -5.04 -7.37 -14.56
C TYR A 195 -4.49 -7.86 -13.24
N GLY A 196 -4.70 -9.14 -12.99
CA GLY A 196 -4.05 -9.91 -11.96
C GLY A 196 -3.36 -11.13 -12.58
N ALA A 197 -2.56 -11.79 -11.79
CA ALA A 197 -1.95 -13.06 -12.17
C ALA A 197 -2.02 -14.00 -10.98
N GLY A 198 -2.15 -15.29 -11.24
CA GLY A 198 -2.23 -16.30 -10.21
C GLY A 198 -1.73 -17.64 -10.71
N CYS A 199 -1.31 -18.45 -9.74
CA CYS A 199 -0.81 -19.79 -9.97
C CYS A 199 -1.50 -20.76 -9.03
N TYR A 200 -2.21 -21.71 -9.60
CA TYR A 200 -2.84 -22.77 -8.86
C TYR A 200 -2.37 -24.14 -9.38
N GLU A 201 -1.95 -25.02 -8.49
CA GLU A 201 -1.47 -26.38 -8.80
C GLU A 201 -0.46 -26.44 -9.98
N GLY A 202 0.45 -25.45 -10.06
CA GLY A 202 1.45 -25.40 -11.13
C GLY A 202 0.94 -24.85 -12.46
N SER A 203 -0.33 -24.54 -12.59
CA SER A 203 -0.91 -23.87 -13.75
C SER A 203 -1.11 -22.40 -13.45
N GLY A 204 -0.44 -21.51 -14.20
CA GLY A 204 -0.55 -20.07 -14.01
C GLY A 204 -1.28 -19.41 -15.15
N ASN A 205 -2.01 -18.35 -14.83
CA ASN A 205 -2.72 -17.52 -15.79
C ASN A 205 -2.57 -16.02 -15.43
N ILE A 206 -2.68 -15.19 -16.45
CA ILE A 206 -2.93 -13.75 -16.29
C ILE A 206 -4.40 -13.55 -16.67
N PHE A 207 -5.16 -13.03 -15.72
CA PHE A 207 -6.58 -12.75 -15.90
C PHE A 207 -6.84 -11.24 -15.94
N GLY A 208 -7.95 -10.83 -16.50
CA GLY A 208 -8.27 -9.43 -16.69
C GLY A 208 -9.72 -9.10 -16.44
N TYR A 209 -9.94 -7.84 -16.12
CA TYR A 209 -11.27 -7.26 -15.96
C TYR A 209 -11.39 -5.96 -16.74
N LYS A 210 -12.59 -5.73 -17.26
CA LYS A 210 -12.99 -4.43 -17.77
C LYS A 210 -13.78 -3.69 -16.69
N ARG A 211 -13.34 -2.48 -16.37
CA ARG A 211 -14.03 -1.56 -15.48
C ARG A 211 -15.02 -0.69 -16.25
N ASP A 212 -16.24 -0.55 -15.79
CA ASP A 212 -17.21 0.40 -16.31
C ASP A 212 -17.09 1.79 -15.66
N SER A 213 -17.95 2.73 -16.09
CA SER A 213 -17.95 4.10 -15.57
C SER A 213 -18.29 4.18 -14.08
N ASP A 214 -19.04 3.24 -13.57
CA ASP A 214 -19.51 3.20 -12.18
C ASP A 214 -18.53 2.50 -11.24
N GLY A 215 -17.49 1.88 -11.80
CA GLY A 215 -16.47 1.15 -11.05
C GLY A 215 -16.69 -0.36 -10.98
N LYS A 216 -17.76 -0.88 -11.60
CA LYS A 216 -18.00 -2.33 -11.62
C LYS A 216 -17.04 -3.04 -12.56
N LEU A 217 -16.68 -4.25 -12.20
CA LEU A 217 -15.80 -5.12 -12.97
C LEU A 217 -16.61 -6.16 -13.74
N SER A 218 -16.21 -6.42 -14.97
CA SER A 218 -16.68 -7.54 -15.77
C SER A 218 -15.47 -8.33 -16.29
N ALA A 219 -15.57 -9.66 -16.28
CA ALA A 219 -14.49 -10.51 -16.74
C ALA A 219 -14.09 -10.17 -18.20
N LEU A 220 -12.79 -10.03 -18.41
CA LEU A 220 -12.21 -9.83 -19.75
C LEU A 220 -11.56 -11.16 -20.14
N ASN A 221 -12.01 -11.71 -21.26
CA ASN A 221 -11.41 -12.96 -21.75
C ASN A 221 -10.02 -12.64 -22.36
N VAL A 222 -8.99 -12.68 -21.51
CA VAL A 222 -7.59 -12.57 -21.91
C VAL A 222 -6.95 -13.96 -21.86
N ASN A 223 -6.15 -14.26 -22.86
CA ASN A 223 -5.37 -15.49 -22.93
C ASN A 223 -3.97 -15.17 -23.47
N PRO A 224 -3.17 -14.41 -22.71
CA PRO A 224 -1.86 -14.01 -23.18
C PRO A 224 -0.92 -15.20 -23.24
N THR A 225 0.02 -15.17 -24.19
CA THR A 225 1.09 -16.17 -24.25
C THR A 225 1.98 -16.06 -23.00
N ILE A 226 2.11 -17.14 -22.25
CA ILE A 226 3.10 -17.25 -21.18
C ILE A 226 4.43 -17.67 -21.81
N PRO A 227 5.57 -16.97 -21.57
CA PRO A 227 6.87 -17.37 -22.07
C PRO A 227 7.23 -18.80 -21.66
N ALA A 228 7.92 -19.53 -22.52
CA ALA A 228 8.40 -20.86 -22.17
C ALA A 228 9.55 -20.77 -21.14
N ALA A 229 9.51 -21.58 -20.09
CA ALA A 229 10.61 -21.70 -19.14
C ALA A 229 11.81 -22.42 -19.78
N PRO A 230 13.05 -22.18 -19.30
CA PRO A 230 14.22 -22.90 -19.72
C PRO A 230 14.06 -24.42 -19.51
N LYS A 231 14.74 -25.21 -20.34
CA LYS A 231 14.72 -26.67 -20.20
C LYS A 231 15.16 -27.06 -18.78
N GLY A 232 14.29 -27.79 -18.08
CA GLY A 232 14.54 -28.27 -16.72
C GLY A 232 13.99 -27.33 -15.62
N GLU A 233 13.49 -26.13 -15.96
CA GLU A 233 12.82 -25.22 -15.03
C GLU A 233 11.28 -25.38 -15.07
N GLY A 234 10.73 -26.45 -15.64
CA GLY A 234 9.29 -26.71 -15.67
C GLY A 234 8.53 -25.72 -16.55
N GLN A 235 7.57 -25.03 -15.99
CA GLN A 235 6.79 -23.96 -16.64
C GLN A 235 6.78 -22.70 -15.78
N TYR A 236 6.48 -21.54 -16.38
CA TYR A 236 6.27 -20.32 -15.62
C TYR A 236 4.85 -20.23 -15.08
N CYS A 237 4.76 -19.85 -13.82
CA CYS A 237 3.56 -19.48 -13.11
C CYS A 237 3.58 -17.96 -12.92
N PRO A 238 2.78 -17.16 -13.62
CA PRO A 238 2.59 -15.74 -13.33
C PRO A 238 1.99 -15.55 -11.95
N TYR A 239 2.46 -14.55 -11.18
CA TYR A 239 1.96 -14.38 -9.82
C TYR A 239 1.58 -12.92 -9.49
N LEU A 240 2.50 -11.97 -9.48
CA LEU A 240 2.22 -10.57 -9.15
C LEU A 240 2.32 -9.68 -10.38
N THR A 241 1.53 -8.60 -10.40
CA THR A 241 1.51 -7.65 -11.50
C THR A 241 1.75 -6.23 -11.00
N ALA A 242 2.37 -5.38 -11.86
CA ALA A 242 2.47 -3.94 -11.63
C ALA A 242 2.38 -3.19 -12.96
N ALA A 243 1.44 -2.25 -13.07
CA ALA A 243 1.22 -1.49 -14.29
C ALA A 243 2.04 -0.19 -14.34
N ASP A 244 2.51 0.20 -15.53
CA ASP A 244 3.06 1.52 -15.79
C ASP A 244 1.96 2.52 -16.23
N PRO A 245 2.24 3.85 -16.23
CA PRO A 245 1.27 4.84 -16.68
C PRO A 245 0.94 4.79 -18.19
N ASN A 246 1.59 3.92 -18.97
CA ASN A 246 1.47 3.88 -20.44
C ASN A 246 0.78 2.63 -20.98
N GLY A 247 0.26 1.76 -20.10
CA GLY A 247 -0.46 0.56 -20.49
C GLY A 247 0.41 -0.69 -20.64
N ASN A 248 1.57 -0.70 -20.02
CA ASN A 248 2.40 -1.90 -19.90
C ASN A 248 2.32 -2.48 -18.50
N LEU A 249 2.50 -3.80 -18.41
CA LEU A 249 2.36 -4.57 -17.20
C LEU A 249 3.64 -5.38 -16.97
N ALA A 250 4.29 -5.20 -15.81
CA ALA A 250 5.29 -6.12 -15.32
C ALA A 250 4.59 -7.30 -14.63
N VAL A 251 5.10 -8.50 -14.82
CA VAL A 251 4.56 -9.72 -14.22
C VAL A 251 5.71 -10.59 -13.70
N THR A 252 5.63 -11.04 -12.47
CA THR A 252 6.58 -12.03 -11.94
C THR A 252 6.28 -13.39 -12.54
N MET A 253 7.32 -14.06 -13.02
CA MET A 253 7.29 -15.38 -13.63
C MET A 253 8.03 -16.35 -12.73
N GLU A 254 7.28 -17.17 -12.03
CA GLU A 254 7.80 -18.14 -11.07
C GLU A 254 7.94 -19.52 -11.71
N PRO A 255 9.17 -19.99 -11.97
CA PRO A 255 9.34 -21.30 -12.60
C PRO A 255 9.06 -22.40 -11.59
N ASN A 256 8.21 -23.34 -11.98
CA ASN A 256 7.93 -24.51 -11.17
C ASN A 256 7.76 -25.77 -12.02
N ASN A 257 7.95 -26.91 -11.37
CA ASN A 257 7.70 -28.26 -11.94
C ASN A 257 6.58 -28.87 -11.08
N ASP A 258 5.39 -28.86 -11.59
CA ASP A 258 4.14 -29.03 -10.83
C ASP A 258 4.05 -27.97 -9.70
N ILE A 259 4.17 -28.36 -8.45
CA ILE A 259 4.16 -27.46 -7.28
C ILE A 259 5.57 -27.23 -6.69
N THR A 260 6.62 -27.67 -7.37
CA THR A 260 7.99 -27.59 -6.87
C THR A 260 8.75 -26.44 -7.53
N PRO A 261 9.30 -25.48 -6.76
CA PRO A 261 10.19 -24.44 -7.28
C PRO A 261 11.33 -25.05 -8.09
N SER A 262 11.56 -24.55 -9.30
CA SER A 262 12.51 -25.18 -10.23
C SER A 262 13.55 -24.24 -10.82
N GLY A 263 13.49 -22.94 -10.47
CA GLY A 263 14.43 -21.94 -10.97
C GLY A 263 14.27 -20.57 -10.34
N PRO A 264 15.02 -19.58 -10.80
CA PRO A 264 14.91 -18.20 -10.32
C PRO A 264 13.69 -17.52 -10.88
N VAL A 265 12.99 -16.74 -10.06
CA VAL A 265 11.90 -15.86 -10.49
C VAL A 265 12.43 -14.83 -11.48
N ARG A 266 11.68 -14.57 -12.53
CA ARG A 266 11.99 -13.60 -13.60
C ARG A 266 10.86 -12.58 -13.73
N ILE A 267 11.11 -11.50 -14.49
CA ILE A 267 10.12 -10.46 -14.74
C ILE A 267 9.84 -10.39 -16.23
N ALA A 268 8.59 -10.68 -16.60
CA ALA A 268 8.07 -10.47 -17.94
C ALA A 268 7.43 -9.09 -18.08
N VAL A 269 7.30 -8.62 -19.32
CA VAL A 269 6.55 -7.40 -19.66
C VAL A 269 5.48 -7.75 -20.69
N TYR A 270 4.29 -7.23 -20.46
CA TYR A 270 3.16 -7.28 -21.38
C TYR A 270 2.71 -5.87 -21.75
N SER A 271 2.18 -5.71 -22.95
CA SER A 271 1.55 -4.48 -23.39
C SER A 271 0.08 -4.74 -23.72
N ALA A 272 -0.82 -3.88 -23.22
CA ALA A 272 -2.23 -3.97 -23.50
C ALA A 272 -2.58 -3.14 -24.74
N ASP A 273 -3.40 -3.71 -25.64
CA ASP A 273 -3.99 -2.98 -26.76
C ASP A 273 -5.25 -2.21 -26.32
N SER A 274 -5.89 -1.51 -27.26
CA SER A 274 -7.11 -0.75 -26.99
C SER A 274 -8.33 -1.59 -26.63
N ALA A 275 -8.28 -2.89 -26.86
CA ALA A 275 -9.33 -3.84 -26.49
C ALA A 275 -9.02 -4.57 -25.17
N GLY A 276 -7.84 -4.33 -24.58
CA GLY A 276 -7.39 -4.98 -23.35
C GLY A 276 -6.67 -6.30 -23.58
N ASN A 277 -6.34 -6.67 -24.81
CA ASN A 277 -5.56 -7.89 -25.06
C ASN A 277 -4.10 -7.66 -24.71
N LEU A 278 -3.48 -8.62 -24.04
CA LEU A 278 -2.08 -8.56 -23.64
C LEU A 278 -1.18 -9.29 -24.65
N THR A 279 -0.08 -8.64 -25.01
CA THR A 279 0.98 -9.20 -25.84
C THR A 279 2.33 -9.04 -25.18
N THR A 280 3.27 -9.97 -25.44
CA THR A 280 4.61 -9.93 -24.86
C THR A 280 5.67 -10.31 -25.88
N THR A 281 6.86 -9.69 -25.74
CA THR A 281 8.10 -10.11 -26.41
C THR A 281 9.10 -10.71 -25.39
N SER A 282 8.66 -10.93 -24.15
CA SER A 282 9.49 -11.53 -23.11
C SER A 282 9.79 -12.99 -23.44
N THR A 283 11.03 -13.38 -23.21
CA THR A 283 11.53 -14.76 -23.32
C THR A 283 12.39 -15.09 -22.10
N ALA A 284 12.66 -16.35 -21.85
CA ALA A 284 13.53 -16.73 -20.74
C ALA A 284 14.92 -16.07 -20.79
N GLU A 285 15.42 -15.75 -21.99
CA GLU A 285 16.73 -15.15 -22.19
C GLU A 285 16.74 -13.65 -21.89
N ASN A 286 15.64 -12.93 -22.19
CA ASN A 286 15.58 -11.48 -22.01
C ASN A 286 14.89 -11.01 -20.73
N MET A 287 14.24 -11.92 -19.98
CA MET A 287 13.68 -11.64 -18.67
C MET A 287 14.78 -11.63 -17.58
N PRO A 288 14.98 -10.55 -16.82
CA PRO A 288 15.95 -10.54 -15.74
C PRO A 288 15.52 -11.45 -14.59
N LYS A 289 16.50 -12.08 -13.94
CA LYS A 289 16.30 -12.82 -12.70
C LYS A 289 16.23 -11.86 -11.52
N THR A 290 15.34 -12.13 -10.56
CA THR A 290 15.34 -11.42 -9.29
C THR A 290 16.31 -12.07 -8.29
N GLN A 291 16.75 -11.29 -7.32
CA GLN A 291 17.52 -11.77 -6.17
C GLN A 291 16.68 -11.78 -4.89
N THR A 292 15.42 -11.38 -4.96
CA THR A 292 14.57 -11.05 -3.82
C THR A 292 13.88 -12.28 -3.21
N GLY A 293 13.85 -13.39 -3.92
CA GLY A 293 13.27 -14.62 -3.39
C GLY A 293 13.27 -15.76 -4.43
N PRO A 294 13.08 -17.00 -3.98
CA PRO A 294 12.76 -18.12 -4.86
C PRO A 294 11.30 -18.02 -5.34
N THR A 295 10.84 -18.98 -6.12
CA THR A 295 9.40 -19.22 -6.38
C THR A 295 8.64 -19.29 -5.06
N TYR A 296 7.49 -18.63 -4.99
CA TYR A 296 6.68 -18.39 -3.77
C TYR A 296 7.36 -17.52 -2.70
N GLY A 297 8.42 -16.81 -3.07
CA GLY A 297 9.13 -15.94 -2.15
C GLY A 297 9.16 -14.46 -2.60
N ILE A 298 8.38 -14.09 -3.60
CA ILE A 298 8.14 -12.71 -3.97
C ILE A 298 6.85 -12.27 -3.30
N ASN A 299 6.93 -11.24 -2.45
CA ASN A 299 5.80 -10.79 -1.65
C ASN A 299 5.09 -9.60 -2.28
N ASP A 300 5.83 -8.71 -2.95
CA ASP A 300 5.24 -7.52 -3.58
C ASP A 300 6.09 -6.99 -4.73
N ILE A 301 5.41 -6.37 -5.71
CA ILE A 301 6.02 -5.60 -6.78
C ILE A 301 5.30 -4.27 -6.98
N TRP A 302 6.04 -3.20 -7.18
CA TRP A 302 5.45 -1.87 -7.31
C TRP A 302 6.14 -1.00 -8.34
N MET A 303 5.36 -0.45 -9.28
CA MET A 303 5.85 0.48 -10.30
C MET A 303 6.01 1.88 -9.72
N SER A 304 7.12 2.56 -10.02
CA SER A 304 7.28 3.97 -9.67
C SER A 304 6.26 4.83 -10.44
N PRO A 305 5.82 5.97 -9.89
CA PRO A 305 4.88 6.87 -10.57
C PRO A 305 5.35 7.33 -11.95
N SER A 306 6.67 7.41 -12.15
CA SER A 306 7.26 7.75 -13.46
C SER A 306 7.19 6.63 -14.49
N GLY A 307 6.82 5.41 -14.10
CA GLY A 307 6.86 4.22 -14.96
C GLY A 307 8.27 3.82 -15.41
N LYS A 308 9.33 4.27 -14.72
CA LYS A 308 10.72 4.01 -15.12
C LYS A 308 11.46 3.03 -14.22
N LEU A 309 10.91 2.77 -13.04
CA LEU A 309 11.50 1.87 -12.05
C LEU A 309 10.45 0.89 -11.54
N LEU A 310 10.85 -0.35 -11.38
CA LEU A 310 10.04 -1.41 -10.78
C LEU A 310 10.77 -1.90 -9.52
N ALA A 311 10.13 -1.80 -8.36
CA ALA A 311 10.60 -2.38 -7.12
C ALA A 311 10.03 -3.80 -6.96
N VAL A 312 10.84 -4.70 -6.44
CA VAL A 312 10.49 -6.10 -6.15
C VAL A 312 10.95 -6.43 -4.74
N GLY A 313 10.02 -6.79 -3.89
CA GLY A 313 10.24 -7.23 -2.52
C GLY A 313 9.97 -8.73 -2.35
N GLY A 314 10.67 -9.38 -1.43
CA GLY A 314 10.44 -10.78 -1.13
C GLY A 314 11.29 -11.28 0.03
N THR A 315 11.27 -12.58 0.25
CA THR A 315 11.88 -13.26 1.41
C THR A 315 13.39 -13.05 1.54
N SER A 316 14.08 -12.66 0.45
CA SER A 316 15.53 -12.44 0.45
C SER A 316 15.93 -10.97 0.37
N GLY A 317 14.95 -10.05 0.31
CA GLY A 317 15.22 -8.61 0.34
C GLY A 317 14.49 -7.80 -0.71
N LEU A 318 15.08 -6.64 -1.04
CA LEU A 318 14.57 -5.62 -1.95
C LEU A 318 15.52 -5.40 -3.11
N GLN A 319 14.98 -5.40 -4.34
CA GLN A 319 15.72 -5.04 -5.55
C GLN A 319 14.90 -4.09 -6.42
N VAL A 320 15.59 -3.22 -7.18
CA VAL A 320 14.94 -2.29 -8.13
C VAL A 320 15.50 -2.53 -9.53
N PHE A 321 14.64 -2.43 -10.51
CA PHE A 321 14.91 -2.63 -11.94
C PHE A 321 14.57 -1.37 -12.72
N HIS A 322 15.24 -1.13 -13.84
CA HIS A 322 14.74 -0.19 -14.83
C HIS A 322 13.59 -0.81 -15.60
N PHE A 323 12.48 -0.08 -15.66
CA PHE A 323 11.34 -0.43 -16.49
C PHE A 323 11.33 0.42 -17.78
N ASN A 324 11.19 -0.20 -18.93
CA ASN A 324 11.39 0.40 -20.23
C ASN A 324 10.13 0.31 -21.12
N GLY A 325 8.95 0.41 -20.54
CA GLY A 325 7.67 0.25 -21.24
C GLY A 325 7.53 -1.18 -21.79
N ALA A 326 7.22 -1.34 -23.06
CA ALA A 326 7.05 -2.64 -23.72
C ALA A 326 8.36 -3.46 -23.88
N ASN A 327 9.52 -2.87 -23.58
CA ASN A 327 10.80 -3.54 -23.73
C ASN A 327 11.13 -4.37 -22.48
N PRO A 328 12.03 -5.35 -22.58
CA PRO A 328 12.47 -6.12 -21.43
C PRO A 328 13.00 -5.24 -20.30
N VAL A 329 12.64 -5.61 -19.08
CA VAL A 329 13.15 -5.01 -17.85
C VAL A 329 14.66 -5.26 -17.72
N THR A 330 15.40 -4.32 -17.14
CA THR A 330 16.82 -4.47 -16.90
C THR A 330 17.18 -4.27 -15.44
N THR A 331 18.13 -5.04 -14.93
CA THR A 331 18.63 -4.93 -13.55
C THR A 331 19.22 -3.54 -13.31
N TYR A 332 18.84 -2.89 -12.22
CA TYR A 332 19.38 -1.61 -11.82
C TYR A 332 20.21 -1.72 -10.54
N THR A 333 19.66 -2.28 -9.47
CA THR A 333 20.37 -2.43 -8.19
C THR A 333 20.70 -3.90 -7.92
N GLY A 334 21.63 -4.16 -6.98
CA GLY A 334 21.63 -5.39 -6.20
C GLY A 334 20.55 -5.33 -5.11
N LEU A 335 20.65 -6.18 -4.10
CA LEU A 335 19.78 -6.10 -2.93
C LEU A 335 20.06 -4.82 -2.13
N LEU A 336 19.04 -3.99 -1.95
CA LEU A 336 19.11 -2.76 -1.12
C LEU A 336 19.04 -3.07 0.38
N THR A 337 18.36 -4.14 0.74
CA THR A 337 18.35 -4.77 2.07
C THR A 337 18.21 -6.28 1.88
N LYS A 338 18.60 -7.05 2.92
CA LYS A 338 18.43 -8.50 2.98
C LYS A 338 17.32 -8.94 3.94
N ASP A 339 16.70 -8.00 4.65
CA ASP A 339 15.50 -8.29 5.41
C ASP A 339 14.38 -8.65 4.44
N GLU A 340 13.56 -9.62 4.78
CA GLU A 340 12.34 -9.92 4.04
C GLU A 340 11.50 -8.65 3.89
N ILE A 341 11.02 -8.40 2.70
CA ILE A 341 10.15 -7.27 2.37
C ILE A 341 8.79 -7.79 2.00
N ASP A 342 7.80 -7.40 2.79
CA ASP A 342 6.42 -7.84 2.65
C ASP A 342 5.62 -6.90 1.76
N GLN A 343 5.89 -5.58 1.82
CA GLN A 343 5.16 -4.59 1.05
C GLN A 343 6.01 -3.40 0.63
N LEU A 344 5.60 -2.79 -0.48
CA LEU A 344 6.27 -1.69 -1.15
C LEU A 344 5.29 -0.56 -1.45
N PHE A 345 5.79 0.67 -1.48
CA PHE A 345 5.06 1.81 -2.00
C PHE A 345 6.01 2.90 -2.48
N TRP A 346 5.62 3.68 -3.50
CA TRP A 346 6.35 4.87 -3.95
C TRP A 346 5.56 6.13 -3.64
N ASP A 347 6.26 7.23 -3.34
CA ASP A 347 5.70 8.57 -3.44
C ASP A 347 6.07 9.24 -4.77
N ASN A 348 5.61 10.49 -4.96
CA ASN A 348 5.89 11.26 -6.17
C ASN A 348 7.30 11.93 -6.18
N ASP A 349 8.02 11.88 -5.05
CA ASP A 349 9.35 12.47 -4.88
C ASP A 349 10.48 11.43 -4.97
N ASN A 350 10.20 10.27 -5.59
CA ASN A 350 11.13 9.16 -5.78
C ASN A 350 11.56 8.47 -4.48
N HIS A 351 10.75 8.53 -3.43
CA HIS A 351 10.99 7.70 -2.26
C HIS A 351 10.26 6.37 -2.41
N LEU A 352 11.01 5.30 -2.20
CA LEU A 352 10.50 3.93 -2.07
C LEU A 352 10.45 3.58 -0.59
N TYR A 353 9.27 3.21 -0.14
CA TYR A 353 9.00 2.71 1.19
C TYR A 353 8.88 1.19 1.11
N ALA A 354 9.60 0.49 1.97
CA ALA A 354 9.63 -0.96 2.00
C ALA A 354 9.44 -1.47 3.43
N LEU A 355 8.35 -2.18 3.65
CA LEU A 355 7.97 -2.72 4.95
C LEU A 355 8.49 -4.15 5.09
N SER A 356 9.18 -4.39 6.21
CA SER A 356 9.52 -5.72 6.70
C SER A 356 8.70 -5.99 7.96
N ALA A 357 7.62 -6.74 7.82
CA ALA A 357 6.77 -7.13 8.95
C ALA A 357 7.54 -8.05 9.91
N THR A 358 8.25 -9.04 9.37
CA THR A 358 9.06 -10.00 10.14
C THR A 358 10.16 -9.30 10.96
N ALA A 359 10.85 -8.31 10.39
CA ALA A 359 11.90 -7.55 11.09
C ALA A 359 11.35 -6.38 11.91
N GLY A 360 10.08 -6.01 11.75
CA GLY A 360 9.46 -4.83 12.36
C GLY A 360 10.12 -3.53 11.91
N LYS A 361 10.43 -3.41 10.62
CA LYS A 361 11.19 -2.28 10.06
C LYS A 361 10.51 -1.66 8.85
N LEU A 362 10.53 -0.35 8.79
CA LEU A 362 10.18 0.43 7.61
C LEU A 362 11.44 1.08 7.03
N TYR A 363 11.83 0.64 5.85
CA TYR A 363 12.91 1.21 5.06
C TYR A 363 12.38 2.34 4.18
N VAL A 364 13.18 3.39 4.02
CA VAL A 364 12.94 4.46 3.06
C VAL A 364 14.19 4.66 2.22
N PHE A 365 14.04 4.62 0.92
CA PHE A 365 15.12 4.88 -0.04
C PHE A 365 14.72 6.02 -0.97
N THR A 366 15.66 6.89 -1.32
CA THR A 366 15.49 7.80 -2.45
C THR A 366 16.11 7.16 -3.68
N ILE A 367 15.28 6.88 -4.71
CA ILE A 367 15.72 6.14 -5.90
C ILE A 367 15.25 6.86 -7.16
N THR A 368 16.22 7.29 -7.99
CA THR A 368 15.99 7.85 -9.32
C THR A 368 16.54 6.87 -10.37
N PRO A 369 16.27 7.05 -11.67
CA PRO A 369 16.86 6.18 -12.69
C PRO A 369 18.40 6.18 -12.74
N THR A 370 19.08 7.07 -12.04
CA THR A 370 20.54 7.21 -12.11
C THR A 370 21.23 7.16 -10.75
N SER A 371 20.48 7.17 -9.66
CA SER A 371 21.07 7.16 -8.30
C SER A 371 20.11 6.54 -7.29
N HIS A 372 20.66 5.93 -6.26
CA HIS A 372 19.88 5.42 -5.12
C HIS A 372 20.68 5.61 -3.82
N SER A 373 19.93 5.86 -2.74
CA SER A 373 20.47 5.94 -1.38
C SER A 373 19.39 5.67 -0.35
N GLN A 374 19.77 5.15 0.80
CA GLN A 374 18.86 5.02 1.93
C GLN A 374 18.66 6.40 2.59
N ALA A 375 17.42 6.76 2.90
CA ALA A 375 17.07 8.02 3.55
C ALA A 375 17.65 8.09 4.98
N LYS A 376 18.00 9.29 5.41
CA LYS A 376 18.54 9.50 6.75
C LYS A 376 17.50 9.12 7.82
N GLY A 377 17.90 8.30 8.78
CA GLY A 377 17.02 7.80 9.87
C GLY A 377 16.35 6.47 9.56
N SER A 378 16.34 6.04 8.29
CA SER A 378 15.88 4.71 7.89
C SER A 378 16.91 3.62 8.29
N PRO A 379 16.47 2.41 8.69
CA PRO A 379 15.07 1.98 8.88
C PRO A 379 14.45 2.49 10.18
N TYR A 380 13.13 2.64 10.18
CA TYR A 380 12.33 2.96 11.35
C TYR A 380 11.76 1.67 11.95
N THR A 381 11.76 1.55 13.30
CA THR A 381 11.21 0.38 13.98
C THR A 381 9.71 0.55 14.18
N ILE A 382 8.92 -0.45 13.75
CA ILE A 382 7.47 -0.52 13.91
C ILE A 382 7.12 -1.95 14.34
N THR A 383 6.88 -2.13 15.63
CA THR A 383 6.58 -3.45 16.19
C THR A 383 5.22 -3.96 15.74
N GLY A 384 5.16 -5.20 15.24
CA GLY A 384 3.93 -5.83 14.77
C GLY A 384 3.36 -5.18 13.51
N ALA A 385 4.21 -4.59 12.68
CA ALA A 385 3.80 -4.00 11.41
C ALA A 385 3.19 -5.06 10.47
N GLU A 386 2.13 -4.69 9.75
CA GLU A 386 1.38 -5.60 8.87
C GLU A 386 1.26 -5.06 7.45
N ASN A 387 0.85 -3.82 7.27
CA ASN A 387 0.61 -3.22 5.96
C ASN A 387 1.06 -1.76 5.92
N ILE A 388 1.40 -1.27 4.73
CA ILE A 388 1.80 0.12 4.50
C ILE A 388 0.99 0.75 3.36
N GLN A 389 0.61 2.01 3.55
CA GLN A 389 0.11 2.86 2.48
C GLN A 389 0.75 4.24 2.55
N VAL A 390 0.97 4.85 1.39
CA VAL A 390 1.57 6.19 1.29
C VAL A 390 0.64 7.09 0.49
N LEU A 391 0.32 8.25 1.07
CA LEU A 391 -0.43 9.32 0.43
C LEU A 391 0.54 10.40 -0.04
N PRO A 392 0.91 10.47 -1.34
CA PRO A 392 1.70 11.56 -1.89
C PRO A 392 0.97 12.91 -1.80
N LYS A 393 1.73 14.02 -1.69
CA LYS A 393 1.21 15.40 -1.59
C LYS A 393 1.59 16.23 -2.81
#